data_1fc0afdff980f0defe697be2a3f0be22
#
_entry.id   1fc0afdff980f0defe697be2a3f0be22
#
_cell.length_a   1.000
_cell.length_b   1.000
_cell.length_c   1.000
_cell.angle_alpha   90.00
_cell.angle_beta   90.00
_cell.angle_gamma   90.00
#
_symmetry.space_group_name_H-M   'P 1'
#
loop_
_entity.id
_entity.type
_entity.pdbx_description
1 polymer ?
#
loop_
_entity_poly.entity_id
_entity_poly.type
_entity_poly.pdbx_seq_one_letter_code
_entity_poly.pdbx_strand_id
1 'polypeptide(L)'
;MAWTIKYSEIAAKQLKKLDKSIANQIDKYLTEKVAKQKNPNVFGKPLPHDKTGLWRYRVGDYRVICKITNNELLILVLRIGHRKDIYE
;
A
#
# COMPACT_ATOMS: atom_id res chain seq x y z
N MET A 1 -7.56 15.15 8.50
CA MET A 1 -6.17 14.76 8.78
C MET A 1 -5.70 13.75 7.75
N ALA A 2 -4.48 13.93 7.29
CA ALA A 2 -3.93 13.03 6.30
C ALA A 2 -3.02 12.01 6.97
N TRP A 3 -3.03 10.80 6.46
CA TRP A 3 -2.11 9.76 6.86
C TRP A 3 -0.78 9.97 6.17
N THR A 4 0.31 9.54 6.81
CA THR A 4 1.63 9.58 6.21
C THR A 4 1.89 8.26 5.50
N ILE A 5 2.37 8.34 4.25
CA ILE A 5 2.75 7.16 3.48
C ILE A 5 4.27 7.04 3.52
N LYS A 6 4.75 5.88 3.93
CA LYS A 6 6.18 5.56 3.89
C LYS A 6 6.38 4.24 3.19
N TYR A 7 7.49 4.11 2.49
CA TYR A 7 7.84 2.88 1.79
C TYR A 7 8.99 2.20 2.51
N SER A 8 8.85 0.89 2.72
CA SER A 8 9.97 0.09 3.22
C SER A 8 11.07 0.09 2.16
N GLU A 9 12.26 -0.33 2.56
CA GLU A 9 13.38 -0.43 1.62
C GLU A 9 13.04 -1.36 0.46
N ILE A 10 12.42 -2.49 0.76
CA ILE A 10 12.01 -3.46 -0.26
C ILE A 10 10.97 -2.84 -1.19
N ALA A 11 9.95 -2.19 -0.64
CA ALA A 11 8.90 -1.57 -1.44
C ALA A 11 9.43 -0.44 -2.31
N ALA A 12 10.34 0.36 -1.77
CA ALA A 12 10.94 1.46 -2.54
C ALA A 12 11.71 0.92 -3.73
N LYS A 13 12.45 -0.17 -3.56
CA LYS A 13 13.17 -0.80 -4.67
C LYS A 13 12.22 -1.38 -5.70
N GLN A 14 11.15 -2.00 -5.25
CA GLN A 14 10.13 -2.54 -6.16
C GLN A 14 9.49 -1.44 -6.98
N LEU A 15 9.16 -0.32 -6.33
CA LEU A 15 8.55 0.82 -7.00
C LEU A 15 9.46 1.38 -8.09
N LYS A 16 10.77 1.45 -7.82
CA LYS A 16 11.74 1.94 -8.81
C LYS A 16 11.86 1.08 -10.04
N LYS A 17 11.56 -0.20 -9.90
CA LYS A 17 11.65 -1.16 -11.02
C LYS A 17 10.43 -1.14 -11.93
N LEU A 18 9.36 -0.50 -11.50
CA LEU A 18 8.13 -0.41 -12.29
C LEU A 18 8.23 0.70 -13.33
N ASP A 19 7.41 0.57 -14.39
CA ASP A 19 7.24 1.67 -15.33
C ASP A 19 6.84 2.92 -14.56
N LYS A 20 7.35 4.06 -14.99
CA LYS A 20 7.06 5.32 -14.33
C LYS A 20 5.58 5.60 -14.19
N SER A 21 4.81 5.28 -15.23
CA SER A 21 3.37 5.51 -15.20
C SER A 21 2.69 4.65 -14.13
N ILE A 22 3.14 3.41 -13.99
CA ILE A 22 2.58 2.50 -12.98
C ILE A 22 2.99 2.94 -11.58
N ALA A 23 4.27 3.30 -11.41
CA ALA A 23 4.77 3.77 -10.14
C ALA A 23 4.03 5.03 -9.68
N ASN A 24 3.80 5.96 -10.60
CA ASN A 24 3.05 7.17 -10.30
C ASN A 24 1.61 6.87 -9.95
N GLN A 25 0.99 5.92 -10.64
CA GLN A 25 -0.39 5.53 -10.39
C GLN A 25 -0.53 4.95 -8.98
N ILE A 26 0.41 4.11 -8.58
CA ILE A 26 0.40 3.52 -7.24
C ILE A 26 0.59 4.60 -6.18
N ASP A 27 1.59 5.45 -6.35
CA ASP A 27 1.87 6.52 -5.39
C ASP A 27 0.69 7.47 -5.26
N LYS A 28 0.09 7.88 -6.37
CA LYS A 28 -1.09 8.73 -6.37
C LYS A 28 -2.26 8.09 -5.64
N TYR A 29 -2.48 6.80 -5.87
CA TYR A 29 -3.56 6.09 -5.20
C TYR A 29 -3.37 6.14 -3.69
N LEU A 30 -2.16 5.91 -3.23
CA LEU A 30 -1.87 5.90 -1.80
C LEU A 30 -1.95 7.30 -1.19
N THR A 31 -1.33 8.29 -1.83
CA THR A 31 -1.23 9.64 -1.26
C THR A 31 -2.48 10.47 -1.44
N GLU A 32 -3.19 10.31 -2.56
CA GLU A 32 -4.34 11.17 -2.86
C GLU A 32 -5.69 10.51 -2.54
N LYS A 33 -5.73 9.19 -2.51
CA LYS A 33 -6.98 8.49 -2.24
C LYS A 33 -7.01 7.88 -0.85
N VAL A 34 -6.02 7.05 -0.54
CA VAL A 34 -6.01 6.32 0.73
C VAL A 34 -5.65 7.23 1.90
N ALA A 35 -4.57 7.99 1.78
CA ALA A 35 -4.05 8.80 2.88
C ALA A 35 -4.98 9.93 3.31
N LYS A 36 -5.91 10.34 2.45
CA LYS A 36 -6.84 11.43 2.76
C LYS A 36 -8.09 10.96 3.48
N GLN A 37 -8.28 9.66 3.61
CA GLN A 37 -9.44 9.12 4.31
C GLN A 37 -9.21 9.16 5.82
N LYS A 38 -10.29 9.34 6.57
CA LYS A 38 -10.21 9.23 8.03
C LYS A 38 -9.80 7.82 8.43
N ASN A 39 -10.31 6.84 7.68
CA ASN A 39 -10.01 5.44 7.92
C ASN A 39 -9.46 4.83 6.63
N PRO A 40 -8.15 4.54 6.56
CA PRO A 40 -7.58 3.97 5.35
C PRO A 40 -8.10 2.57 5.04
N ASN A 41 -8.78 1.95 5.99
CA ASN A 41 -9.37 0.62 5.78
C ASN A 41 -10.67 0.65 4.96
N VAL A 42 -11.12 1.84 4.56
CA VAL A 42 -12.27 1.97 3.65
C VAL A 42 -11.97 1.32 2.31
N PHE A 43 -10.71 1.39 1.87
CA PHE A 43 -10.26 0.73 0.66
C PHE A 43 -9.45 -0.51 1.01
N GLY A 44 -9.35 -1.43 0.06
CA GLY A 44 -8.55 -2.62 0.25
C GLY A 44 -9.19 -3.67 1.15
N LYS A 45 -8.39 -4.63 1.54
CA LYS A 45 -8.85 -5.76 2.37
C LYS A 45 -7.72 -6.22 3.29
N PRO A 46 -8.07 -6.84 4.43
CA PRO A 46 -7.04 -7.44 5.28
C PRO A 46 -6.45 -8.66 4.60
N LEU A 47 -5.20 -8.97 4.91
CA LEU A 47 -4.59 -10.19 4.40
C LEU A 47 -5.19 -11.39 5.14
N PRO A 48 -5.51 -12.48 4.40
CA PRO A 48 -5.99 -13.70 5.05
C PRO A 48 -4.92 -14.26 5.99
N HIS A 49 -5.35 -14.83 7.09
CA HIS A 49 -4.47 -15.48 8.06
C HIS A 49 -3.47 -14.56 8.73
N ASP A 50 -3.59 -13.26 8.52
CA ASP A 50 -2.69 -12.28 9.16
C ASP A 50 -3.36 -11.67 10.37
N LYS A 51 -2.67 -11.74 11.51
CA LYS A 51 -3.16 -11.18 12.76
C LYS A 51 -2.44 -9.91 13.17
N THR A 52 -1.53 -9.41 12.33
CA THR A 52 -0.70 -8.26 12.68
C THR A 52 -1.18 -6.95 12.08
N GLY A 53 -2.36 -6.95 11.45
CA GLY A 53 -2.93 -5.73 10.89
C GLY A 53 -2.39 -5.35 9.53
N LEU A 54 -1.91 -6.33 8.78
CA LEU A 54 -1.49 -6.07 7.42
C LEU A 54 -2.70 -5.88 6.52
N TRP A 55 -2.55 -5.02 5.53
CA TRP A 55 -3.65 -4.61 4.67
C TRP A 55 -3.19 -4.60 3.21
N ARG A 56 -4.10 -4.94 2.33
CA ARG A 56 -3.81 -5.02 0.90
C ARG A 56 -4.66 -4.00 0.13
N TYR A 57 -3.98 -3.22 -0.70
CA TYR A 57 -4.65 -2.36 -1.67
C TYR A 57 -4.41 -2.90 -3.07
N ARG A 58 -5.39 -2.73 -3.93
CA ARG A 58 -5.27 -3.12 -5.33
C ARG A 58 -5.22 -1.87 -6.19
N VAL A 59 -4.19 -1.75 -7.01
CA VAL A 59 -4.05 -0.64 -7.96
C VAL A 59 -3.80 -1.26 -9.33
N GLY A 60 -4.85 -1.32 -10.16
CA GLY A 60 -4.79 -2.02 -11.43
C GLY A 60 -4.47 -3.50 -11.21
N ASP A 61 -3.45 -3.99 -11.87
CA ASP A 61 -2.99 -5.37 -11.71
C ASP A 61 -1.95 -5.53 -10.61
N TYR A 62 -1.68 -4.46 -9.86
CA TYR A 62 -0.68 -4.50 -8.81
C TYR A 62 -1.33 -4.54 -7.45
N ARG A 63 -0.63 -5.14 -6.51
CA ARG A 63 -1.05 -5.21 -5.13
C ARG A 63 -0.02 -4.56 -4.24
N VAL A 64 -0.52 -3.83 -3.26
CA VAL A 64 0.31 -3.07 -2.33
C VAL A 64 0.01 -3.58 -0.92
N ILE A 65 0.99 -4.17 -0.29
CA ILE A 65 0.84 -4.70 1.06
C ILE A 65 1.37 -3.67 2.05
N CYS A 66 0.52 -3.28 3.00
CA CYS A 66 0.82 -2.22 3.93
C CYS A 66 0.58 -2.64 5.36
N LYS A 67 1.31 -2.00 6.27
CA LYS A 67 1.02 -2.06 7.69
C LYS A 67 0.45 -0.72 8.11
N ILE A 68 -0.73 -0.75 8.72
CA ILE A 68 -1.41 0.47 9.15
C ILE A 68 -1.22 0.63 10.65
N THR A 69 -0.62 1.75 11.05
CA THR A 69 -0.40 2.08 12.46
C THR A 69 -1.29 3.27 12.81
N ASN A 70 -2.41 2.98 13.48
CA ASN A 70 -3.44 3.98 13.72
C ASN A 70 -2.99 5.11 14.63
N ASN A 71 -2.28 4.81 15.71
CA ASN A 71 -1.86 5.83 16.66
C ASN A 71 -0.79 6.77 16.09
N GLU A 72 -0.15 6.40 14.99
CA GLU A 72 0.84 7.24 14.33
C GLU A 72 0.33 7.82 13.03
N LEU A 73 -0.87 7.48 12.63
CA LEU A 73 -1.45 7.86 11.34
C LEU A 73 -0.47 7.53 10.20
N LEU A 74 0.11 6.34 10.28
CA LEU A 74 1.15 5.89 9.36
C LEU A 74 0.69 4.68 8.57
N ILE A 75 0.90 4.74 7.26
CA ILE A 75 0.73 3.59 6.36
C ILE A 75 2.10 3.26 5.82
N LEU A 76 2.67 2.15 6.29
CA LEU A 76 3.97 1.69 5.82
C LEU A 76 3.78 0.67 4.71
N VAL A 77 4.25 1.02 3.51
CA VAL A 77 4.17 0.10 2.36
C VAL A 77 5.30 -0.90 2.46
N LEU A 78 4.95 -2.16 2.63
CA LEU A 78 5.93 -3.24 2.84
C LEU A 78 6.34 -3.92 1.55
N ARG A 79 5.40 -4.13 0.62
CA ARG A 79 5.66 -4.82 -0.64
C ARG A 79 4.75 -4.29 -1.73
N ILE A 80 5.28 -4.30 -2.96
CA ILE A 80 4.52 -3.96 -4.16
C ILE A 80 4.85 -5.01 -5.20
N GLY A 81 3.82 -5.54 -5.86
CA GLY A 81 4.07 -6.51 -6.91
C GLY A 81 2.85 -6.77 -7.76
N HIS A 82 3.07 -7.37 -8.93
CA HIS A 82 2.00 -7.78 -9.80
C HIS A 82 1.17 -8.86 -9.10
N ARG A 83 -0.13 -8.88 -9.36
CA ARG A 83 -1.04 -9.86 -8.71
C ARG A 83 -0.60 -11.31 -8.90
N LYS A 84 0.19 -11.58 -9.97
CA LYS A 84 0.70 -12.94 -10.22
C LYS A 84 1.88 -13.30 -9.34
N ASP A 85 2.55 -12.30 -8.77
CA ASP A 85 3.80 -12.49 -8.04
C ASP A 85 3.64 -12.34 -6.53
N ILE A 86 2.50 -11.80 -6.09
CA ILE A 86 2.24 -11.61 -4.66
C ILE A 86 1.14 -12.56 -4.22
N TYR A 87 1.47 -13.40 -3.27
CA TYR A 87 0.50 -14.30 -2.63
C TYR A 87 0.03 -13.72 -1.32
N GLU A 88 -1.22 -13.94 -1.05
CA GLU A 88 -1.86 -13.43 0.16
C GLU A 88 -1.96 -14.48 1.24
#